data_2272763e6f8e3f2f3874c0a011790eab
#
_entry.id   2272763e6f8e3f2f3874c0a011790eab
#
_cell.length_a   1.000
_cell.length_b   1.000
_cell.length_c   1.000
_cell.angle_alpha   90.00
_cell.angle_beta   90.00
_cell.angle_gamma   90.00
#
_symmetry.space_group_name_H-M   'P 1'
#
loop_
_entity.id
_entity.type
_entity.pdbx_description
1 polymer ?
#
loop_
_entity_poly.entity_id
_entity_poly.type
_entity_poly.pdbx_seq_one_letter_code
_entity_poly.pdbx_strand_id
1 'polypeptide(L)'
;MLPVIVSGLAIGAVYATTALTYNLMYATSKVLSVTTGHIVMLGAVSGAWMIGGLGWPVLLALPGAVIVGALFGMLTELVAVRRVLARSDEHLWLLSTLALATITQQAVALWWGTEPRPFPRVIPQDFSHGVWDQKYWLPVAVMLLAVAGLELLLRRTMWGKLFQAVAEDAFAARARGISTDRVRMVSYVLSGALGGLCGFAAGQLTFAYFALGLTLTLNGFIAIAIGGLGSSAGAVTGGLALGLLGAFATYFFGGAFQQTIAVGLLMLVLLIRPEGLFGARGMRAV
;
A
#
# COMPACT_ATOMS: atom_id res chain seq x y z
N MET A 1 -21.12 -14.06 -12.47
CA MET A 1 -21.11 -13.24 -11.23
C MET A 1 -20.03 -13.68 -10.24
N LEU A 2 -19.92 -14.98 -9.89
CA LEU A 2 -18.89 -15.46 -8.95
C LEU A 2 -17.45 -15.03 -9.31
N PRO A 3 -16.96 -15.16 -10.56
CA PRO A 3 -15.62 -14.72 -10.95
C PRO A 3 -15.39 -13.22 -10.76
N VAL A 4 -16.43 -12.39 -10.97
CA VAL A 4 -16.36 -10.93 -10.80
C VAL A 4 -16.17 -10.57 -9.33
N ILE A 5 -16.89 -11.24 -8.44
CA ILE A 5 -16.75 -11.03 -6.99
C ILE A 5 -15.37 -11.44 -6.51
N VAL A 6 -14.88 -12.62 -6.95
CA VAL A 6 -13.56 -13.11 -6.53
C VAL A 6 -12.43 -12.23 -7.06
N SER A 7 -12.49 -11.80 -8.32
CA SER A 7 -11.52 -10.85 -8.86
C SER A 7 -11.59 -9.48 -8.17
N GLY A 8 -12.80 -9.01 -7.86
CA GLY A 8 -13.02 -7.78 -7.12
C GLY A 8 -12.46 -7.83 -5.69
N LEU A 9 -12.64 -8.95 -4.99
CA LEU A 9 -12.04 -9.17 -3.66
C LEU A 9 -10.52 -9.24 -3.73
N ALA A 10 -9.95 -9.89 -4.74
CA ALA A 10 -8.50 -9.98 -4.90
C ALA A 10 -7.86 -8.61 -5.17
N ILE A 11 -8.41 -7.82 -6.10
CA ILE A 11 -7.96 -6.46 -6.39
C ILE A 11 -8.20 -5.56 -5.17
N GLY A 12 -9.36 -5.71 -4.52
CA GLY A 12 -9.70 -5.01 -3.29
C GLY A 12 -8.74 -5.30 -2.14
N ALA A 13 -8.25 -6.53 -2.04
CA ALA A 13 -7.23 -6.90 -1.06
C ALA A 13 -5.88 -6.20 -1.33
N VAL A 14 -5.49 -6.03 -2.60
CA VAL A 14 -4.31 -5.22 -2.96
C VAL A 14 -4.51 -3.76 -2.55
N TYR A 15 -5.65 -3.16 -2.86
CA TYR A 15 -5.95 -1.77 -2.47
C TYR A 15 -6.02 -1.61 -0.95
N ALA A 16 -6.61 -2.56 -0.24
CA ALA A 16 -6.68 -2.58 1.22
C ALA A 16 -5.28 -2.66 1.85
N THR A 17 -4.41 -3.53 1.35
CA THR A 17 -3.04 -3.65 1.84
C THR A 17 -2.24 -2.38 1.52
N THR A 18 -2.41 -1.80 0.34
CA THR A 18 -1.80 -0.50 0.00
C THR A 18 -2.32 0.62 0.90
N ALA A 19 -3.60 0.65 1.22
CA ALA A 19 -4.18 1.61 2.16
C ALA A 19 -3.64 1.41 3.60
N LEU A 20 -3.40 0.17 4.02
CA LEU A 20 -2.73 -0.12 5.31
C LEU A 20 -1.30 0.40 5.36
N THR A 21 -0.53 0.28 4.26
CA THR A 21 0.81 0.87 4.18
C THR A 21 0.76 2.40 4.28
N TYR A 22 -0.20 3.05 3.64
CA TYR A 22 -0.45 4.48 3.81
C TYR A 22 -0.75 4.83 5.26
N ASN A 23 -1.66 4.09 5.88
CA ASN A 23 -2.10 4.34 7.24
C ASN A 23 -0.94 4.27 8.24
N LEU A 24 -0.06 3.29 8.09
CA LEU A 24 1.10 3.11 8.97
C LEU A 24 2.13 4.25 8.83
N MET A 25 2.40 4.72 7.61
CA MET A 25 3.25 5.89 7.36
C MET A 25 2.62 7.17 7.91
N TYR A 26 1.33 7.38 7.63
CA TYR A 26 0.60 8.56 8.05
C TYR A 26 0.49 8.67 9.57
N ALA A 27 0.28 7.57 10.28
CA ALA A 27 0.11 7.57 11.72
C ALA A 27 1.29 8.26 12.45
N THR A 28 2.52 8.03 11.99
CA THR A 28 3.74 8.54 12.66
C THR A 28 4.29 9.83 12.08
N SER A 29 4.03 10.12 10.79
CA SER A 29 4.60 11.30 10.10
C SER A 29 3.57 12.38 9.81
N LYS A 30 2.27 12.06 9.84
CA LYS A 30 1.16 12.89 9.33
C LYS A 30 1.31 13.29 7.85
N VAL A 31 2.17 12.58 7.12
CA VAL A 31 2.47 12.79 5.71
C VAL A 31 1.83 11.68 4.88
N LEU A 32 1.09 12.07 3.84
CA LEU A 32 0.55 11.14 2.84
C LEU A 32 1.58 10.95 1.72
N SER A 33 2.42 9.94 1.86
CA SER A 33 3.54 9.72 0.93
C SER A 33 3.08 9.19 -0.43
N VAL A 34 3.39 9.90 -1.51
CA VAL A 34 3.09 9.46 -2.88
C VAL A 34 3.92 8.24 -3.30
N THR A 35 5.00 7.90 -2.57
CA THR A 35 5.84 6.74 -2.87
C THR A 35 5.21 5.39 -2.53
N THR A 36 4.08 5.37 -1.81
CA THR A 36 3.48 4.12 -1.28
C THR A 36 3.18 3.09 -2.37
N GLY A 37 2.52 3.49 -3.45
CA GLY A 37 2.27 2.57 -4.58
C GLY A 37 3.55 2.18 -5.33
N HIS A 38 4.58 3.04 -5.31
CA HIS A 38 5.88 2.71 -5.92
C HIS A 38 6.65 1.68 -5.10
N ILE A 39 6.46 1.62 -3.78
CA ILE A 39 6.95 0.51 -2.95
C ILE A 39 6.31 -0.81 -3.38
N VAL A 40 4.99 -0.79 -3.60
CA VAL A 40 4.24 -1.97 -4.08
C VAL A 40 4.72 -2.38 -5.49
N MET A 41 4.92 -1.42 -6.38
CA MET A 41 5.50 -1.66 -7.72
C MET A 41 6.89 -2.32 -7.62
N LEU A 42 7.77 -1.81 -6.75
CA LEU A 42 9.09 -2.40 -6.54
C LEU A 42 9.01 -3.84 -6.03
N GLY A 43 8.05 -4.15 -5.15
CA GLY A 43 7.78 -5.51 -4.72
C GLY A 43 7.36 -6.44 -5.86
N ALA A 44 6.51 -5.96 -6.78
CA ALA A 44 6.07 -6.72 -7.95
C ALA A 44 7.23 -6.94 -8.94
N VAL A 45 7.96 -5.87 -9.29
CA VAL A 45 9.06 -5.93 -10.27
C VAL A 45 10.24 -6.75 -9.73
N SER A 46 10.66 -6.52 -8.48
CA SER A 46 11.76 -7.28 -7.88
C SER A 46 11.42 -8.77 -7.71
N GLY A 47 10.18 -9.08 -7.29
CA GLY A 47 9.69 -10.45 -7.21
C GLY A 47 9.68 -11.16 -8.56
N ALA A 48 9.16 -10.49 -9.60
CA ALA A 48 9.16 -11.02 -10.96
C ALA A 48 10.59 -11.24 -11.51
N TRP A 49 11.52 -10.32 -11.21
CA TRP A 49 12.91 -10.43 -11.62
C TRP A 49 13.66 -11.56 -10.90
N MET A 50 13.45 -11.71 -9.60
CA MET A 50 14.10 -12.77 -8.81
C MET A 50 13.65 -14.16 -9.28
N ILE A 51 12.37 -14.35 -9.59
CA ILE A 51 11.85 -15.65 -10.07
C ILE A 51 12.19 -15.86 -11.55
N GLY A 52 11.82 -14.89 -12.41
CA GLY A 52 11.93 -15.05 -13.86
C GLY A 52 13.34 -14.78 -14.41
N GLY A 53 14.13 -13.88 -13.81
CA GLY A 53 15.46 -13.51 -14.25
C GLY A 53 16.57 -14.30 -13.58
N LEU A 54 16.51 -14.48 -12.25
CA LEU A 54 17.53 -15.17 -11.48
C LEU A 54 17.21 -16.65 -11.22
N GLY A 55 15.98 -17.10 -11.55
CA GLY A 55 15.57 -18.49 -11.30
C GLY A 55 15.44 -18.84 -9.81
N TRP A 56 15.27 -17.85 -8.95
CA TRP A 56 15.14 -18.10 -7.51
C TRP A 56 13.83 -18.82 -7.18
N PRO A 57 13.85 -19.75 -6.21
CA PRO A 57 12.63 -20.33 -5.72
C PRO A 57 11.77 -19.25 -5.04
N VAL A 58 10.45 -19.38 -5.14
CA VAL A 58 9.47 -18.45 -4.57
C VAL A 58 9.73 -18.18 -3.09
N LEU A 59 10.17 -19.21 -2.35
CA LEU A 59 10.48 -19.10 -0.92
C LEU A 59 11.58 -18.07 -0.60
N LEU A 60 12.49 -17.82 -1.53
CA LEU A 60 13.54 -16.79 -1.40
C LEU A 60 13.15 -15.48 -2.07
N ALA A 61 12.39 -15.53 -3.16
CA ALA A 61 11.96 -14.33 -3.89
C ALA A 61 10.97 -13.47 -3.07
N LEU A 62 10.08 -14.10 -2.29
CA LEU A 62 9.13 -13.39 -1.45
C LEU A 62 9.82 -12.57 -0.34
N PRO A 63 10.71 -13.15 0.53
CA PRO A 63 11.50 -12.35 1.45
C PRO A 63 12.35 -11.28 0.76
N GLY A 64 12.90 -11.58 -0.42
CA GLY A 64 13.63 -10.62 -1.24
C GLY A 64 12.80 -9.39 -1.60
N ALA A 65 11.58 -9.58 -2.09
CA ALA A 65 10.65 -8.50 -2.40
C ALA A 65 10.27 -7.68 -1.15
N VAL A 66 10.10 -8.35 -0.01
CA VAL A 66 9.84 -7.69 1.29
C VAL A 66 11.04 -6.82 1.72
N ILE A 67 12.26 -7.33 1.58
CA ILE A 67 13.48 -6.58 1.91
C ILE A 67 13.64 -5.36 0.98
N VAL A 68 13.44 -5.52 -0.33
CA VAL A 68 13.47 -4.40 -1.28
C VAL A 68 12.46 -3.33 -0.91
N GLY A 69 11.22 -3.72 -0.59
CA GLY A 69 10.19 -2.80 -0.13
C GLY A 69 10.59 -2.09 1.17
N ALA A 70 11.12 -2.83 2.16
CA ALA A 70 11.57 -2.29 3.44
C ALA A 70 12.71 -1.27 3.27
N LEU A 71 13.70 -1.59 2.44
CA LEU A 71 14.83 -0.69 2.13
C LEU A 71 14.34 0.58 1.42
N PHE A 72 13.39 0.45 0.49
CA PHE A 72 12.83 1.62 -0.17
C PHE A 72 11.94 2.47 0.76
N GLY A 73 11.21 1.84 1.68
CA GLY A 73 10.52 2.56 2.76
C GLY A 73 11.49 3.34 3.64
N MET A 74 12.61 2.74 4.03
CA MET A 74 13.70 3.41 4.75
C MET A 74 14.28 4.59 3.94
N LEU A 75 14.54 4.38 2.65
CA LEU A 75 15.03 5.42 1.74
C LEU A 75 14.05 6.61 1.67
N THR A 76 12.76 6.31 1.55
CA THR A 76 11.69 7.32 1.52
C THR A 76 11.69 8.19 2.78
N GLU A 77 11.83 7.59 3.96
CA GLU A 77 11.92 8.34 5.22
C GLU A 77 13.15 9.24 5.23
N LEU A 78 14.32 8.69 4.93
CA LEU A 78 15.59 9.41 5.02
C LEU A 78 15.72 10.56 4.03
N VAL A 79 15.28 10.35 2.79
CA VAL A 79 15.50 11.30 1.68
C VAL A 79 14.33 12.26 1.52
N ALA A 80 13.11 11.72 1.45
CA ALA A 80 11.93 12.51 1.08
C ALA A 80 11.17 13.10 2.27
N VAL A 81 11.19 12.43 3.45
CA VAL A 81 10.36 12.85 4.56
C VAL A 81 11.16 13.55 5.65
N ARG A 82 12.23 12.92 6.14
CA ARG A 82 13.02 13.43 7.28
C ARG A 82 13.60 14.82 7.05
N ARG A 83 14.16 15.04 5.84
CA ARG A 83 14.80 16.33 5.50
C ARG A 83 13.80 17.44 5.33
N VAL A 84 12.58 17.11 4.88
CA VAL A 84 11.52 18.07 4.62
C VAL A 84 10.79 18.45 5.90
N LEU A 85 10.47 17.48 6.75
CA LEU A 85 9.87 17.75 8.07
C LEU A 85 10.76 18.61 9.00
N ALA A 86 12.08 18.65 8.74
CA ALA A 86 12.99 19.54 9.45
C ALA A 86 12.90 21.00 8.97
N ARG A 87 12.29 21.27 7.83
CA ARG A 87 12.05 22.61 7.25
C ARG A 87 10.57 22.91 7.38
N SER A 88 10.18 23.86 8.15
CA SER A 88 8.81 24.23 8.54
C SER A 88 7.78 24.52 7.41
N ASP A 89 8.04 24.11 6.19
CA ASP A 89 7.16 24.32 5.03
C ASP A 89 6.17 23.18 4.87
N GLU A 90 4.90 23.47 5.09
CA GLU A 90 3.81 22.48 5.16
C GLU A 90 3.56 21.66 3.88
N HIS A 91 4.02 22.10 2.71
CA HIS A 91 3.69 21.44 1.42
C HIS A 91 4.89 20.77 0.73
N LEU A 92 6.12 20.98 1.21
CA LEU A 92 7.32 20.42 0.58
C LEU A 92 7.37 18.89 0.62
N TRP A 93 6.72 18.24 1.58
CA TRP A 93 6.67 16.78 1.66
C TRP A 93 5.96 16.15 0.44
N LEU A 94 4.93 16.81 -0.11
CA LEU A 94 4.22 16.31 -1.28
C LEU A 94 5.16 16.31 -2.51
N LEU A 95 5.84 17.44 -2.75
CA LEU A 95 6.79 17.56 -3.86
C LEU A 95 7.98 16.61 -3.72
N SER A 96 8.51 16.45 -2.51
CA SER A 96 9.65 15.56 -2.24
C SER A 96 9.30 14.09 -2.46
N THR A 97 8.14 13.64 -1.97
CA THR A 97 7.69 12.25 -2.17
C THR A 97 7.26 11.99 -3.61
N LEU A 98 6.67 12.97 -4.29
CA LEU A 98 6.35 12.89 -5.72
C LEU A 98 7.62 12.81 -6.58
N ALA A 99 8.64 13.63 -6.28
CA ALA A 99 9.92 13.58 -6.98
C ALA A 99 10.59 12.21 -6.80
N LEU A 100 10.63 11.67 -5.59
CA LEU A 100 11.18 10.34 -5.34
C LEU A 100 10.37 9.25 -6.07
N ALA A 101 9.05 9.37 -6.10
CA ALA A 101 8.16 8.45 -6.80
C ALA A 101 8.44 8.45 -8.31
N THR A 102 8.53 9.64 -8.94
CA THR A 102 8.84 9.77 -10.37
C THR A 102 10.23 9.28 -10.72
N ILE A 103 11.26 9.60 -9.93
CA ILE A 103 12.61 9.07 -10.10
C ILE A 103 12.60 7.55 -10.08
N THR A 104 11.91 6.96 -9.10
CA THR A 104 11.81 5.49 -8.97
C THR A 104 11.09 4.87 -10.15
N GLN A 105 9.99 5.47 -10.59
CA GLN A 105 9.25 5.01 -11.77
C GLN A 105 10.13 5.01 -13.03
N GLN A 106 10.87 6.08 -13.27
CA GLN A 106 11.75 6.18 -14.42
C GLN A 106 12.97 5.26 -14.31
N ALA A 107 13.54 5.09 -13.13
CA ALA A 107 14.62 4.14 -12.90
C ALA A 107 14.18 2.69 -13.21
N VAL A 108 12.96 2.31 -12.80
CA VAL A 108 12.38 1.00 -13.14
C VAL A 108 12.13 0.89 -14.64
N ALA A 109 11.61 1.93 -15.31
CA ALA A 109 11.40 1.93 -16.75
C ALA A 109 12.70 1.74 -17.55
N LEU A 110 13.80 2.36 -17.11
CA LEU A 110 15.12 2.23 -17.73
C LEU A 110 15.73 0.82 -17.52
N TRP A 111 15.56 0.25 -16.33
CA TRP A 111 16.17 -1.04 -15.97
C TRP A 111 15.33 -2.24 -16.39
N TRP A 112 14.02 -2.21 -16.08
CA TRP A 112 13.07 -3.29 -16.34
C TRP A 112 12.48 -3.24 -17.75
N GLY A 113 12.44 -2.05 -18.34
CA GLY A 113 11.75 -1.75 -19.60
C GLY A 113 10.34 -1.23 -19.38
N THR A 114 9.73 -0.77 -20.49
CA THR A 114 8.40 -0.17 -20.50
C THR A 114 7.27 -1.18 -20.69
N GLU A 115 7.60 -2.40 -21.16
CA GLU A 115 6.62 -3.43 -21.47
C GLU A 115 6.14 -4.14 -20.20
N PRO A 116 4.81 -4.37 -20.06
CA PRO A 116 4.27 -5.17 -18.98
C PRO A 116 4.73 -6.63 -19.09
N ARG A 117 5.38 -7.14 -18.06
CA ARG A 117 5.83 -8.53 -18.02
C ARG A 117 4.94 -9.37 -17.10
N PRO A 118 4.56 -10.59 -17.52
CA PRO A 118 3.77 -11.48 -16.69
C PRO A 118 4.59 -11.88 -15.45
N PHE A 119 3.94 -11.89 -14.30
CA PHE A 119 4.56 -12.40 -13.08
C PHE A 119 4.63 -13.93 -13.15
N PRO A 120 5.80 -14.55 -12.87
CA PRO A 120 5.93 -16.00 -12.88
C PRO A 120 4.98 -16.66 -11.87
N ARG A 121 4.41 -17.80 -12.24
CA ARG A 121 3.50 -18.54 -11.35
C ARG A 121 4.25 -19.08 -10.13
N VAL A 122 3.60 -18.97 -8.97
CA VAL A 122 4.17 -19.40 -7.67
C VAL A 122 3.85 -20.86 -7.39
N ILE A 123 2.67 -21.36 -7.82
CA ILE A 123 2.20 -22.72 -7.60
C ILE A 123 1.98 -23.41 -8.94
N PRO A 124 2.35 -24.71 -9.09
CA PRO A 124 2.10 -25.49 -10.32
C PRO A 124 0.63 -25.52 -10.73
N GLN A 125 0.38 -25.69 -12.05
CA GLN A 125 -0.97 -25.61 -12.63
C GLN A 125 -1.96 -26.66 -12.11
N ASP A 126 -1.48 -27.78 -11.59
CA ASP A 126 -2.30 -28.91 -11.18
C ASP A 126 -3.26 -28.62 -10.01
N PHE A 127 -3.02 -27.52 -9.29
CA PHE A 127 -3.82 -27.10 -8.13
C PHE A 127 -4.68 -25.86 -8.38
N SER A 128 -4.71 -25.29 -9.59
CA SER A 128 -5.39 -24.02 -9.85
C SER A 128 -6.28 -24.06 -11.07
N HIS A 129 -7.60 -24.18 -10.87
CA HIS A 129 -8.59 -24.15 -11.94
C HIS A 129 -9.64 -23.06 -11.70
N GLY A 130 -9.85 -22.19 -12.70
CA GLY A 130 -10.95 -21.23 -12.74
C GLY A 130 -10.93 -20.21 -11.59
N VAL A 131 -11.95 -20.21 -10.77
CA VAL A 131 -12.13 -19.29 -9.63
C VAL A 131 -11.14 -19.56 -8.48
N TRP A 132 -10.57 -20.75 -8.42
CA TRP A 132 -9.60 -21.19 -7.42
C TRP A 132 -8.14 -20.92 -7.82
N ASP A 133 -7.91 -20.10 -8.85
CA ASP A 133 -6.56 -19.72 -9.28
C ASP A 133 -5.84 -18.92 -8.16
N GLN A 134 -4.58 -19.27 -7.92
CA GLN A 134 -3.71 -18.64 -6.90
C GLN A 134 -3.65 -17.12 -7.00
N LYS A 135 -3.76 -16.56 -8.22
CA LYS A 135 -3.74 -15.10 -8.44
C LYS A 135 -4.81 -14.36 -7.66
N TYR A 136 -5.94 -15.00 -7.34
CA TYR A 136 -7.02 -14.39 -6.56
C TYR A 136 -6.83 -14.56 -5.05
N TRP A 137 -6.33 -15.72 -4.61
CA TRP A 137 -6.22 -16.02 -3.19
C TRP A 137 -4.97 -15.45 -2.53
N LEU A 138 -3.88 -15.33 -3.27
CA LEU A 138 -2.63 -14.81 -2.72
C LEU A 138 -2.78 -13.37 -2.19
N PRO A 139 -3.38 -12.40 -2.93
CA PRO A 139 -3.59 -11.06 -2.39
C PRO A 139 -4.50 -11.03 -1.16
N VAL A 140 -5.54 -11.87 -1.13
CA VAL A 140 -6.43 -11.97 0.03
C VAL A 140 -5.69 -12.53 1.25
N ALA A 141 -4.88 -13.57 1.06
CA ALA A 141 -4.04 -14.13 2.13
C ALA A 141 -3.03 -13.10 2.65
N VAL A 142 -2.37 -12.36 1.74
CA VAL A 142 -1.44 -11.28 2.09
C VAL A 142 -2.13 -10.18 2.88
N MET A 143 -3.33 -9.76 2.46
CA MET A 143 -4.13 -8.77 3.20
C MET A 143 -4.45 -9.26 4.62
N LEU A 144 -4.92 -10.50 4.78
CA LEU A 144 -5.24 -11.07 6.08
C LEU A 144 -4.00 -11.16 6.98
N LEU A 145 -2.86 -11.60 6.42
CA LEU A 145 -1.59 -11.64 7.14
C LEU A 145 -1.11 -10.24 7.53
N ALA A 146 -1.26 -9.24 6.64
CA ALA A 146 -0.90 -7.86 6.92
C ALA A 146 -1.75 -7.28 8.05
N VAL A 147 -3.07 -7.49 8.02
CA VAL A 147 -3.99 -7.05 9.09
C VAL A 147 -3.65 -7.73 10.41
N ALA A 148 -3.55 -9.06 10.41
CA ALA A 148 -3.25 -9.83 11.62
C ALA A 148 -1.87 -9.46 12.19
N GLY A 149 -0.86 -9.33 11.33
CA GLY A 149 0.49 -8.94 11.71
C GLY A 149 0.56 -7.54 12.31
N LEU A 150 -0.10 -6.56 11.68
CA LEU A 150 -0.18 -5.21 12.20
C LEU A 150 -0.94 -5.15 13.53
N GLU A 151 -2.06 -5.83 13.62
CA GLU A 151 -2.85 -5.84 14.86
C GLU A 151 -2.08 -6.49 16.02
N LEU A 152 -1.41 -7.61 15.74
CA LEU A 152 -0.54 -8.27 16.72
C LEU A 152 0.62 -7.34 17.14
N LEU A 153 1.28 -6.69 16.19
CA LEU A 153 2.36 -5.76 16.45
C LEU A 153 1.89 -4.56 17.28
N LEU A 154 0.78 -3.94 16.89
CA LEU A 154 0.28 -2.74 17.56
C LEU A 154 -0.28 -3.04 18.97
N ARG A 155 -0.96 -4.20 19.16
CA ARG A 155 -1.59 -4.54 20.45
C ARG A 155 -0.66 -5.28 21.41
N ARG A 156 0.26 -6.11 20.91
CA ARG A 156 1.04 -7.05 21.74
C ARG A 156 2.49 -6.63 21.96
N THR A 157 3.04 -5.65 21.21
CA THR A 157 4.45 -5.28 21.32
C THR A 157 4.66 -3.91 21.94
N MET A 158 5.86 -3.70 22.51
CA MET A 158 6.30 -2.38 22.98
C MET A 158 6.36 -1.35 21.86
N TRP A 159 6.73 -1.79 20.65
CA TRP A 159 6.74 -0.92 19.47
C TRP A 159 5.35 -0.38 19.14
N GLY A 160 4.31 -1.21 19.29
CA GLY A 160 2.93 -0.77 19.08
C GLY A 160 2.52 0.37 20.01
N LYS A 161 2.92 0.30 21.29
CA LYS A 161 2.68 1.38 22.26
C LYS A 161 3.44 2.66 21.89
N LEU A 162 4.68 2.52 21.41
CA LEU A 162 5.48 3.67 20.92
C LEU A 162 4.83 4.30 19.67
N PHE A 163 4.33 3.48 18.73
CA PHE A 163 3.61 3.97 17.57
C PHE A 163 2.35 4.75 17.97
N GLN A 164 1.54 4.21 18.88
CA GLN A 164 0.33 4.88 19.35
C GLN A 164 0.66 6.21 20.05
N ALA A 165 1.66 6.23 20.93
CA ALA A 165 2.08 7.45 21.60
C ALA A 165 2.53 8.55 20.62
N VAL A 166 3.31 8.19 19.58
CA VAL A 166 3.76 9.15 18.57
C VAL A 166 2.61 9.54 17.62
N ALA A 167 1.68 8.64 17.33
CA ALA A 167 0.51 8.89 16.49
C ALA A 167 -0.50 9.85 17.14
N GLU A 168 -0.65 9.77 18.48
CA GLU A 168 -1.53 10.66 19.25
C GLU A 168 -0.91 12.05 19.41
N ASP A 169 0.29 12.15 19.94
CA ASP A 169 1.00 13.42 20.13
C ASP A 169 2.52 13.21 20.06
N ALA A 170 3.13 13.60 18.96
CA ALA A 170 4.58 13.50 18.76
C ALA A 170 5.37 14.44 19.68
N PHE A 171 4.80 15.58 20.08
CA PHE A 171 5.45 16.52 20.98
C PHE A 171 5.48 15.98 22.42
N ALA A 172 4.34 15.51 22.93
CA ALA A 172 4.25 14.89 24.23
C ALA A 172 5.09 13.61 24.32
N ALA A 173 5.17 12.82 23.26
CA ALA A 173 6.02 11.64 23.17
C ALA A 173 7.51 12.02 23.32
N ARG A 174 7.98 13.08 22.65
CA ARG A 174 9.36 13.59 22.79
C ARG A 174 9.64 14.06 24.21
N ALA A 175 8.71 14.77 24.82
CA ALA A 175 8.87 15.26 26.21
C ALA A 175 9.06 14.11 27.22
N ARG A 176 8.54 12.92 26.89
CA ARG A 176 8.70 11.68 27.67
C ARG A 176 9.94 10.85 27.26
N GLY A 177 10.83 11.40 26.42
CA GLY A 177 12.07 10.75 26.00
C GLY A 177 11.93 9.75 24.85
N ILE A 178 10.75 9.67 24.16
CA ILE A 178 10.54 8.80 23.01
C ILE A 178 11.17 9.46 21.78
N SER A 179 12.09 8.77 21.10
CA SER A 179 12.70 9.24 19.86
C SER A 179 11.71 9.08 18.69
N THR A 180 10.94 10.14 18.39
CA THR A 180 9.95 10.12 17.32
C THR A 180 10.53 9.79 15.94
N ASP A 181 11.79 10.19 15.68
CA ASP A 181 12.48 9.90 14.41
C ASP A 181 12.75 8.39 14.23
N ARG A 182 13.12 7.68 15.32
CA ARG A 182 13.31 6.22 15.26
C ARG A 182 11.99 5.50 15.04
N VAL A 183 10.94 5.94 15.74
CA VAL A 183 9.58 5.36 15.58
C VAL A 183 9.08 5.56 14.16
N ARG A 184 9.25 6.76 13.59
CA ARG A 184 8.90 7.07 12.21
C ARG A 184 9.69 6.20 11.22
N MET A 185 11.01 6.08 11.39
CA MET A 185 11.85 5.22 10.57
C MET A 185 11.34 3.78 10.56
N VAL A 186 11.09 3.19 11.73
CA VAL A 186 10.56 1.82 11.83
C VAL A 186 9.20 1.70 11.18
N SER A 187 8.33 2.72 11.29
CA SER A 187 7.04 2.77 10.60
C SER A 187 7.21 2.69 9.08
N TYR A 188 8.13 3.46 8.50
CA TYR A 188 8.39 3.45 7.06
C TYR A 188 9.01 2.13 6.58
N VAL A 189 9.90 1.53 7.37
CA VAL A 189 10.47 0.21 7.08
C VAL A 189 9.39 -0.88 7.09
N LEU A 190 8.51 -0.88 8.10
CA LEU A 190 7.40 -1.83 8.19
C LEU A 190 6.37 -1.63 7.06
N SER A 191 6.03 -0.38 6.76
CA SER A 191 5.18 -0.05 5.62
C SER A 191 5.81 -0.51 4.32
N GLY A 192 7.12 -0.30 4.16
CA GLY A 192 7.88 -0.77 3.02
C GLY A 192 7.84 -2.29 2.88
N ALA A 193 8.03 -3.01 3.98
CA ALA A 193 7.94 -4.48 4.02
C ALA A 193 6.56 -4.98 3.60
N LEU A 194 5.49 -4.38 4.14
CA LEU A 194 4.10 -4.68 3.77
C LEU A 194 3.82 -4.34 2.30
N GLY A 195 4.31 -3.20 1.82
CA GLY A 195 4.19 -2.80 0.42
C GLY A 195 4.93 -3.76 -0.52
N GLY A 196 6.13 -4.22 -0.16
CA GLY A 196 6.87 -5.23 -0.91
C GLY A 196 6.13 -6.57 -0.99
N LEU A 197 5.57 -7.02 0.14
CA LEU A 197 4.74 -8.22 0.21
C LEU A 197 3.46 -8.08 -0.64
N CYS A 198 2.78 -6.93 -0.53
CA CYS A 198 1.62 -6.59 -1.34
C CYS A 198 1.95 -6.60 -2.84
N GLY A 199 3.09 -6.03 -3.22
CA GLY A 199 3.57 -5.99 -4.60
C GLY A 199 3.82 -7.36 -5.20
N PHE A 200 4.43 -8.25 -4.43
CA PHE A 200 4.62 -9.63 -4.83
C PHE A 200 3.29 -10.33 -5.14
N ALA A 201 2.26 -10.09 -4.33
CA ALA A 201 0.92 -10.62 -4.56
C ALA A 201 0.19 -9.92 -5.71
N ALA A 202 0.29 -8.59 -5.80
CA ALA A 202 -0.35 -7.78 -6.84
C ALA A 202 0.17 -8.10 -8.23
N GLY A 203 1.48 -8.37 -8.37
CA GLY A 203 2.10 -8.73 -9.64
C GLY A 203 1.47 -9.94 -10.32
N GLN A 204 0.88 -10.85 -9.56
CA GLN A 204 0.16 -12.02 -10.11
C GLN A 204 -1.21 -11.68 -10.71
N LEU A 205 -1.84 -10.58 -10.24
CA LEU A 205 -3.12 -10.09 -10.78
C LEU A 205 -2.91 -9.14 -11.94
N THR A 206 -1.85 -8.29 -11.81
CA THR A 206 -1.66 -7.12 -12.65
C THR A 206 -0.34 -7.26 -13.34
N PHE A 207 0.25 -7.66 -14.08
CA PHE A 207 1.61 -7.64 -14.63
C PHE A 207 2.60 -6.76 -13.82
N ALA A 208 3.86 -7.09 -13.87
CA ALA A 208 4.93 -6.27 -13.29
C ALA A 208 5.40 -5.24 -14.34
N TYR A 209 5.12 -3.94 -14.12
CA TYR A 209 5.52 -2.87 -15.02
C TYR A 209 5.69 -1.53 -14.28
N PHE A 210 6.40 -0.60 -14.89
CA PHE A 210 6.82 0.66 -14.28
C PHE A 210 5.66 1.62 -13.89
N ALA A 211 4.54 1.59 -14.60
CA ALA A 211 3.42 2.48 -14.31
C ALA A 211 2.46 1.95 -13.23
N LEU A 212 2.66 0.70 -12.76
CA LEU A 212 1.85 0.10 -11.70
C LEU A 212 1.86 0.94 -10.42
N GLY A 213 2.99 1.59 -10.13
CA GLY A 213 3.18 2.42 -8.93
C GLY A 213 2.18 3.55 -8.81
N LEU A 214 1.99 4.34 -9.86
CA LEU A 214 1.05 5.46 -9.86
C LEU A 214 -0.41 4.98 -9.69
N THR A 215 -0.79 3.93 -10.40
CA THR A 215 -2.15 3.35 -10.30
C THR A 215 -2.45 2.88 -8.87
N LEU A 216 -1.52 2.17 -8.23
CA LEU A 216 -1.69 1.70 -6.87
C LEU A 216 -1.62 2.84 -5.84
N THR A 217 -0.80 3.87 -6.09
CA THR A 217 -0.78 5.09 -5.27
C THR A 217 -2.16 5.73 -5.23
N LEU A 218 -2.78 5.97 -6.39
CA LEU A 218 -4.10 6.61 -6.49
C LEU A 218 -5.19 5.75 -5.87
N ASN A 219 -5.28 4.47 -6.22
CA ASN A 219 -6.32 3.59 -5.70
C ASN A 219 -6.15 3.29 -4.19
N GLY A 220 -4.91 3.18 -3.70
CA GLY A 220 -4.62 3.08 -2.28
C GLY A 220 -5.01 4.33 -1.50
N PHE A 221 -4.75 5.52 -2.08
CA PHE A 221 -5.20 6.80 -1.51
C PHE A 221 -6.73 6.90 -1.49
N ILE A 222 -7.40 6.54 -2.58
CA ILE A 222 -8.88 6.51 -2.63
C ILE A 222 -9.42 5.54 -1.56
N ALA A 223 -8.82 4.36 -1.44
CA ALA A 223 -9.25 3.35 -0.47
C ALA A 223 -9.13 3.85 0.99
N ILE A 224 -8.00 4.49 1.35
CA ILE A 224 -7.82 5.03 2.70
C ILE A 224 -8.68 6.26 2.96
N ALA A 225 -8.92 7.10 1.96
CA ALA A 225 -9.78 8.27 2.07
C ALA A 225 -11.26 7.86 2.27
N ILE A 226 -11.72 6.84 1.55
CA ILE A 226 -13.06 6.24 1.76
C ILE A 226 -13.13 5.59 3.15
N GLY A 227 -12.13 4.83 3.53
CA GLY A 227 -12.09 4.11 4.79
C GLY A 227 -11.97 5.03 6.01
N GLY A 228 -11.27 6.15 5.88
CA GLY A 228 -10.91 7.08 6.94
C GLY A 228 -9.47 6.93 7.40
N LEU A 229 -8.75 8.04 7.42
CA LEU A 229 -7.35 8.11 7.84
C LEU A 229 -7.21 7.74 9.32
N GLY A 230 -6.19 6.95 9.64
CA GLY A 230 -5.89 6.51 11.00
C GLY A 230 -6.59 5.21 11.44
N SER A 231 -7.50 4.65 10.63
CA SER A 231 -8.22 3.41 10.93
C SER A 231 -7.76 2.24 10.06
N SER A 232 -7.20 1.20 10.66
CA SER A 232 -6.82 -0.03 9.92
C SER A 232 -8.05 -0.77 9.39
N ALA A 233 -9.14 -0.81 10.16
CA ALA A 233 -10.41 -1.39 9.71
C ALA A 233 -11.01 -0.58 8.55
N GLY A 234 -10.89 0.76 8.59
CA GLY A 234 -11.28 1.64 7.50
C GLY A 234 -10.49 1.37 6.23
N ALA A 235 -9.17 1.25 6.31
CA ALA A 235 -8.31 0.93 5.16
C ALA A 235 -8.72 -0.39 4.49
N VAL A 236 -9.03 -1.42 5.27
CA VAL A 236 -9.49 -2.72 4.75
C VAL A 236 -10.85 -2.61 4.08
N THR A 237 -11.83 -2.04 4.76
CA THR A 237 -13.20 -1.92 4.21
C THR A 237 -13.24 -1.00 3.00
N GLY A 238 -12.51 0.12 3.01
CA GLY A 238 -12.41 1.03 1.87
C GLY A 238 -11.75 0.37 0.65
N GLY A 239 -10.67 -0.38 0.87
CA GLY A 239 -9.99 -1.11 -0.20
C GLY A 239 -10.85 -2.22 -0.81
N LEU A 240 -11.52 -3.03 0.01
CA LEU A 240 -12.42 -4.08 -0.46
C LEU A 240 -13.62 -3.51 -1.20
N ALA A 241 -14.24 -2.44 -0.68
CA ALA A 241 -15.35 -1.76 -1.34
C ALA A 241 -14.93 -1.21 -2.71
N LEU A 242 -13.76 -0.55 -2.78
CA LEU A 242 -13.22 -0.01 -4.04
C LEU A 242 -12.95 -1.12 -5.07
N GLY A 243 -12.36 -2.23 -4.64
CA GLY A 243 -12.06 -3.36 -5.52
C GLY A 243 -13.32 -4.05 -6.04
N LEU A 244 -14.32 -4.28 -5.19
CA LEU A 244 -15.60 -4.85 -5.59
C LEU A 244 -16.35 -3.94 -6.57
N LEU A 245 -16.49 -2.66 -6.23
CA LEU A 245 -17.16 -1.69 -7.10
C LEU A 245 -16.43 -1.51 -8.43
N GLY A 246 -15.09 -1.51 -8.42
CA GLY A 246 -14.29 -1.47 -9.64
C GLY A 246 -14.49 -2.72 -10.53
N ALA A 247 -14.59 -3.90 -9.93
CA ALA A 247 -14.87 -5.13 -10.68
C ALA A 247 -16.29 -5.15 -11.29
N PHE A 248 -17.29 -4.68 -10.54
CA PHE A 248 -18.65 -4.51 -11.08
C PHE A 248 -18.69 -3.44 -12.18
N ALA A 249 -17.99 -2.32 -11.97
CA ALA A 249 -17.86 -1.28 -12.97
C ALA A 249 -17.28 -1.82 -14.29
N THR A 250 -16.21 -2.58 -14.20
CA THR A 250 -15.57 -3.22 -15.35
C THR A 250 -16.51 -4.21 -16.05
N TYR A 251 -17.29 -4.96 -15.30
CA TYR A 251 -18.24 -5.94 -15.83
C TYR A 251 -19.42 -5.30 -16.58
N PHE A 252 -20.00 -4.21 -16.05
CA PHE A 252 -21.20 -3.58 -16.63
C PHE A 252 -20.87 -2.49 -17.64
N PHE A 253 -19.82 -1.71 -17.43
CA PHE A 253 -19.50 -0.52 -18.22
C PHE A 253 -18.19 -0.65 -19.01
N GLY A 254 -17.40 -1.69 -18.74
CA GLY A 254 -16.06 -1.88 -19.33
C GLY A 254 -14.93 -1.25 -18.50
N GLY A 255 -13.70 -1.70 -18.77
CA GLY A 255 -12.52 -1.34 -17.97
C GLY A 255 -12.16 0.15 -17.98
N ALA A 256 -12.54 0.89 -19.03
CA ALA A 256 -12.29 2.33 -19.14
C ALA A 256 -12.99 3.15 -18.04
N PHE A 257 -14.11 2.68 -17.52
CA PHE A 257 -14.90 3.38 -16.50
C PHE A 257 -14.46 3.07 -15.06
N GLN A 258 -13.57 2.10 -14.85
CA GLN A 258 -13.14 1.70 -13.53
C GLN A 258 -12.57 2.88 -12.71
N GLN A 259 -11.67 3.67 -13.30
CA GLN A 259 -11.05 4.81 -12.62
C GLN A 259 -12.05 5.96 -12.38
N THR A 260 -12.94 6.20 -13.33
CA THR A 260 -14.00 7.22 -13.21
C THR A 260 -14.95 6.90 -12.05
N ILE A 261 -15.35 5.64 -11.91
CA ILE A 261 -16.22 5.19 -10.83
C ILE A 261 -15.48 5.23 -9.49
N ALA A 262 -14.18 4.90 -9.46
CA ALA A 262 -13.35 5.01 -8.26
C ALA A 262 -13.29 6.44 -7.73
N VAL A 263 -13.04 7.42 -8.61
CA VAL A 263 -13.01 8.84 -8.26
C VAL A 263 -14.41 9.35 -7.90
N GLY A 264 -15.44 8.93 -8.63
CA GLY A 264 -16.83 9.26 -8.33
C GLY A 264 -17.26 8.77 -6.95
N LEU A 265 -16.87 7.54 -6.57
CA LEU A 265 -17.10 6.99 -5.24
C LEU A 265 -16.38 7.80 -4.16
N LEU A 266 -15.12 8.19 -4.42
CA LEU A 266 -14.37 9.05 -3.50
C LEU A 266 -15.11 10.37 -3.25
N MET A 267 -15.53 11.05 -4.34
CA MET A 267 -16.26 12.31 -4.23
C MET A 267 -17.57 12.14 -3.45
N LEU A 268 -18.32 11.08 -3.74
CA LEU A 268 -19.58 10.78 -3.06
C LEU A 268 -19.36 10.54 -1.56
N VAL A 269 -18.36 9.74 -1.19
CA VAL A 269 -18.07 9.46 0.23
C VAL A 269 -17.61 10.72 0.95
N LEU A 270 -16.71 11.51 0.36
CA LEU A 270 -16.23 12.75 1.00
C LEU A 270 -17.31 13.82 1.10
N LEU A 271 -18.29 13.84 0.18
CA LEU A 271 -19.44 14.76 0.25
C LEU A 271 -20.37 14.42 1.43
N ILE A 272 -20.58 13.12 1.70
CA ILE A 272 -21.46 12.64 2.77
C ILE A 272 -20.72 12.56 4.11
N ARG A 273 -19.47 12.12 4.11
CA ARG A 273 -18.60 11.95 5.29
C ARG A 273 -17.16 12.36 4.97
N PRO A 274 -16.81 13.64 5.19
CA PRO A 274 -15.46 14.14 4.88
C PRO A 274 -14.35 13.48 5.70
N GLU A 275 -14.68 12.84 6.82
CA GLU A 275 -13.73 12.09 7.66
C GLU A 275 -13.54 10.63 7.20
N GLY A 276 -14.28 10.19 6.17
CA GLY A 276 -14.34 8.78 5.75
C GLY A 276 -15.32 7.95 6.58
N LEU A 277 -15.47 6.66 6.23
CA LEU A 277 -16.46 5.77 6.86
C LEU A 277 -16.14 5.47 8.34
N PHE A 278 -14.85 5.33 8.68
CA PHE A 278 -14.34 4.97 10.01
C PHE A 278 -13.37 6.02 10.58
N GLY A 279 -13.35 7.22 10.02
CA GLY A 279 -12.55 8.31 10.55
C GLY A 279 -12.92 8.64 11.99
N ALA A 280 -11.93 8.88 12.84
CA ALA A 280 -12.14 9.20 14.24
C ALA A 280 -12.83 10.58 14.34
N ARG A 281 -14.06 10.60 14.84
CA ARG A 281 -14.72 11.84 15.29
C ARG A 281 -13.93 12.41 16.47
N GLY A 282 -13.07 13.39 16.21
CA GLY A 282 -12.49 14.13 17.33
C GLY A 282 -11.01 14.47 17.28
N MET A 283 -10.48 14.97 16.17
CA MET A 283 -9.42 15.96 16.34
C MET A 283 -10.11 17.34 16.41
N ARG A 284 -10.46 17.75 17.64
CA ARG A 284 -10.75 19.15 17.90
C ARG A 284 -9.48 19.92 17.52
N ALA A 285 -9.57 20.76 16.49
CA ALA A 285 -8.64 21.84 16.31
C ALA A 285 -8.69 22.69 17.59
N VAL A 286 -7.60 22.69 18.35
CA VAL A 286 -7.31 23.65 19.39
C VAL A 286 -6.33 24.64 18.82
#